data_5951a1a01b10e8dec67295e719d5a25c
#
_entry.id   5951a1a01b10e8dec67295e719d5a25c
#
_cell.length_a   1.000
_cell.length_b   1.000
_cell.length_c   1.000
_cell.angle_alpha   90.00
_cell.angle_beta   90.00
_cell.angle_gamma   90.00
#
_symmetry.space_group_name_H-M   'P 1'
#
loop_
_entity.id
_entity.type
_entity.pdbx_description
1 polymer ?
#
loop_
_entity_poly.entity_id
_entity_poly.type
_entity_poly.pdbx_seq_one_letter_code
_entity_poly.pdbx_strand_id
1 'polypeptide(L)'
;MSFFTRFACAATLALNTALPTFAQEDSLTISIGFGPTAEIPDPRASYNGWMSNRTGVTETLMGIDYEMNLYPRLAKSIKQSTPTTWRVTLRDGLTFHDGSEVTAQAVIDAITPISDKEHAGHNARVAKLLDLAGMTSDGGNVIVFETNSPNAAFPWTLSEPAIAVLGAASEDFPINATGPYVFKEAVPEQLYRVEANPDYRLGTPGLEEVRIVVSSNPSTATLAFEAGEVDLVINYPETDFERIQETGAQGFSAPTARLYFYTVNAASGPMANPLIRKAVSYAIDRQGIVNAALSGVGGVPAGTIYPAGKGWAADISAPYDSAKAETLLAEAGAVKEGGTWMLDGAPLEIDIVTYSSRAALPPTAELTQAFLGAIGVKANITVGEWGASNDAIAAGEADLFLQAWVTTPQGDPGAVLETLLKSSGGSNSGKFSNARLDELLEQGRLTFEHDARKAIYGEIQQIIADEAALIPVFHVSQTNVGVAGLSGYRVHPTETYWITHETKLTE
;
A
#
# COMPACT_ATOMS: atom_id res chain seq x y z
N MET A 1 -65.90 51.16 -39.39
CA MET A 1 -64.79 51.46 -38.42
C MET A 1 -63.98 50.20 -38.32
N SER A 2 -62.80 50.26 -38.97
CA SER A 2 -61.91 49.11 -39.17
C SER A 2 -60.74 49.26 -38.21
N PHE A 3 -60.44 48.22 -37.39
CA PHE A 3 -59.22 48.14 -36.62
C PHE A 3 -58.32 47.03 -37.16
N PHE A 4 -57.21 47.43 -37.77
CA PHE A 4 -56.13 46.55 -38.19
C PHE A 4 -55.25 46.23 -36.99
N THR A 5 -55.13 44.96 -36.62
CA THR A 5 -54.16 44.48 -35.66
C THR A 5 -52.92 43.93 -36.38
N ARG A 6 -51.78 44.58 -36.25
CA ARG A 6 -50.50 44.13 -36.78
C ARG A 6 -49.90 43.04 -35.86
N PHE A 7 -49.66 41.84 -36.35
CA PHE A 7 -48.82 40.83 -35.73
C PHE A 7 -47.36 41.16 -36.02
N ALA A 8 -46.60 41.36 -34.96
CA ALA A 8 -45.14 41.47 -35.03
C ALA A 8 -44.57 40.05 -34.78
N CYS A 9 -43.94 39.46 -35.79
CA CYS A 9 -43.15 38.22 -35.67
C CYS A 9 -41.80 38.60 -35.00
N ALA A 10 -41.60 38.19 -33.74
CA ALA A 10 -40.28 38.21 -33.09
C ALA A 10 -39.53 36.97 -33.51
N ALA A 11 -38.51 37.13 -34.34
CA ALA A 11 -37.51 36.07 -34.63
C ALA A 11 -36.56 35.98 -33.46
N THR A 12 -36.66 34.93 -32.67
CA THR A 12 -35.67 34.58 -31.63
C THR A 12 -34.45 33.95 -32.32
N LEU A 13 -33.35 34.71 -32.45
CA LEU A 13 -32.05 34.14 -32.76
C LEU A 13 -31.58 33.32 -31.56
N ALA A 14 -31.60 32.01 -31.66
CA ALA A 14 -30.88 31.15 -30.75
C ALA A 14 -29.39 31.26 -31.07
N LEU A 15 -28.62 31.99 -30.26
CA LEU A 15 -27.17 31.91 -30.24
C LEU A 15 -26.79 30.53 -29.67
N ASN A 16 -26.49 29.59 -30.53
CA ASN A 16 -25.74 28.40 -30.16
C ASN A 16 -24.30 28.86 -29.86
N THR A 17 -23.99 29.16 -28.59
CA THR A 17 -22.63 29.18 -28.12
C THR A 17 -22.18 27.73 -28.00
N ALA A 18 -21.60 27.20 -29.06
CA ALA A 18 -20.76 26.02 -28.96
C ALA A 18 -19.60 26.41 -28.03
N LEU A 19 -19.62 25.90 -26.81
CA LEU A 19 -18.43 25.89 -25.98
C LEU A 19 -17.36 25.15 -26.79
N PRO A 20 -16.14 25.67 -26.90
CA PRO A 20 -15.07 24.90 -27.53
C PRO A 20 -14.86 23.64 -26.69
N THR A 21 -15.22 22.50 -27.25
CA THR A 21 -14.65 21.20 -26.85
C THR A 21 -13.19 21.32 -27.22
N PHE A 22 -12.35 21.70 -26.26
CA PHE A 22 -10.93 21.42 -26.35
C PHE A 22 -10.83 19.89 -26.36
N ALA A 23 -10.44 19.34 -27.48
CA ALA A 23 -9.94 17.98 -27.54
C ALA A 23 -8.72 17.94 -26.60
N GLN A 24 -8.88 17.30 -25.47
CA GLN A 24 -7.86 17.19 -24.43
C GLN A 24 -7.10 15.89 -24.66
N GLU A 25 -6.42 15.82 -25.82
CA GLU A 25 -5.78 14.59 -26.31
C GLU A 25 -4.63 14.13 -25.43
N ASP A 26 -4.05 15.01 -24.59
CA ASP A 26 -2.86 14.71 -23.78
C ASP A 26 -3.04 14.92 -22.26
N SER A 27 -4.28 14.92 -21.76
CA SER A 27 -4.56 15.05 -20.33
C SER A 27 -5.30 13.84 -19.77
N LEU A 28 -4.98 13.47 -18.52
CA LEU A 28 -5.57 12.34 -17.81
C LEU A 28 -6.24 12.81 -16.52
N THR A 29 -7.53 12.51 -16.36
CA THR A 29 -8.24 12.73 -15.09
C THR A 29 -8.37 11.42 -14.33
N ILE A 30 -7.80 11.37 -13.11
CA ILE A 30 -7.80 10.20 -12.24
C ILE A 30 -8.73 10.42 -11.07
N SER A 31 -9.67 9.50 -10.82
CA SER A 31 -10.49 9.49 -9.61
C SER A 31 -9.89 8.60 -8.53
N ILE A 32 -9.81 9.15 -7.30
CA ILE A 32 -9.31 8.44 -6.11
C ILE A 32 -10.20 8.70 -4.89
N GLY A 33 -10.12 7.83 -3.88
CA GLY A 33 -10.96 7.91 -2.68
C GLY A 33 -10.47 8.85 -1.58
N PHE A 34 -9.32 9.53 -1.72
CA PHE A 34 -8.74 10.43 -0.73
C PHE A 34 -7.93 11.51 -1.44
N GLY A 35 -7.68 12.65 -0.80
CA GLY A 35 -7.06 13.80 -1.43
C GLY A 35 -5.86 14.38 -0.69
N PRO A 36 -5.28 15.46 -1.22
CA PRO A 36 -4.24 16.22 -0.56
C PRO A 36 -4.80 16.87 0.72
N THR A 37 -3.96 16.98 1.75
CA THR A 37 -4.37 17.54 3.04
C THR A 37 -4.09 19.05 3.18
N ALA A 38 -3.43 19.64 2.19
CA ALA A 38 -3.04 21.06 2.15
C ALA A 38 -2.95 21.57 0.71
N GLU A 39 -2.98 22.87 0.51
CA GLU A 39 -2.78 23.51 -0.80
C GLU A 39 -1.36 23.31 -1.35
N ILE A 40 -0.36 23.24 -0.47
CA ILE A 40 1.01 22.85 -0.80
C ILE A 40 1.40 21.74 0.18
N PRO A 41 1.13 20.48 -0.17
CA PRO A 41 1.42 19.34 0.72
C PRO A 41 2.91 19.01 0.69
N ASP A 42 3.67 19.41 1.72
CA ASP A 42 5.09 19.05 1.85
C ASP A 42 5.26 17.52 1.77
N PRO A 43 5.98 16.99 0.77
CA PRO A 43 6.15 15.55 0.59
C PRO A 43 6.78 14.84 1.79
N ARG A 44 7.56 15.53 2.61
CA ARG A 44 8.22 14.97 3.81
C ARG A 44 7.24 14.75 4.95
N ALA A 45 6.20 15.58 5.05
CA ALA A 45 5.27 15.57 6.16
C ALA A 45 4.21 14.46 6.03
N SER A 46 3.96 13.73 7.12
CA SER A 46 2.93 12.68 7.19
C SER A 46 3.05 11.64 6.04
N TYR A 47 1.99 11.48 5.26
CA TYR A 47 1.91 10.61 4.08
C TYR A 47 1.85 11.39 2.75
N ASN A 48 2.11 12.70 2.74
CA ASN A 48 2.04 13.54 1.54
C ASN A 48 3.02 13.08 0.44
N GLY A 49 4.18 12.52 0.83
CA GLY A 49 5.16 11.97 -0.10
C GLY A 49 4.58 10.87 -1.00
N TRP A 50 3.60 10.11 -0.50
CA TRP A 50 2.93 9.09 -1.30
C TRP A 50 2.13 9.70 -2.45
N MET A 51 1.41 10.81 -2.21
CA MET A 51 0.68 11.52 -3.27
C MET A 51 1.65 12.04 -4.33
N SER A 52 2.68 12.77 -3.92
CA SER A 52 3.66 13.37 -4.83
C SER A 52 4.44 12.32 -5.64
N ASN A 53 4.77 11.18 -5.03
CA ASN A 53 5.46 10.09 -5.72
C ASN A 53 4.54 9.33 -6.67
N ARG A 54 3.27 9.07 -6.29
CA ARG A 54 2.25 8.42 -7.13
C ARG A 54 1.95 9.19 -8.40
N THR A 55 1.97 10.52 -8.29
CA THR A 55 1.72 11.44 -9.40
C THR A 55 2.97 11.82 -10.18
N GLY A 56 4.11 11.19 -9.85
CA GLY A 56 5.37 11.42 -10.56
C GLY A 56 6.00 12.80 -10.34
N VAL A 57 5.59 13.54 -9.29
CA VAL A 57 6.23 14.83 -8.94
C VAL A 57 7.59 14.60 -8.30
N THR A 58 7.65 13.69 -7.33
CA THR A 58 8.87 13.46 -6.55
C THR A 58 9.55 12.14 -6.91
N GLU A 59 10.86 12.10 -6.75
CA GLU A 59 11.67 10.91 -6.84
C GLU A 59 12.52 10.73 -5.58
N THR A 60 12.88 9.47 -5.31
CA THR A 60 13.73 9.04 -4.21
C THR A 60 15.08 8.56 -4.73
N LEU A 61 16.07 8.38 -3.85
CA LEU A 61 17.39 7.87 -4.25
C LEU A 61 17.32 6.45 -4.80
N MET A 62 16.49 5.59 -4.19
CA MET A 62 16.22 4.22 -4.63
C MET A 62 14.75 4.09 -5.00
N GLY A 63 14.40 3.11 -5.81
CA GLY A 63 13.02 2.77 -6.19
C GLY A 63 12.73 1.29 -6.00
N ILE A 64 11.45 0.93 -6.03
CA ILE A 64 10.97 -0.45 -6.03
C ILE A 64 10.35 -0.73 -7.39
N ASP A 65 10.73 -1.83 -8.04
CA ASP A 65 10.16 -2.23 -9.32
C ASP A 65 8.86 -3.03 -9.16
N TYR A 66 8.24 -3.38 -10.29
CA TYR A 66 7.00 -4.16 -10.31
C TYR A 66 7.17 -5.62 -9.85
N GLU A 67 8.41 -6.11 -9.70
CA GLU A 67 8.74 -7.41 -9.11
C GLU A 67 9.12 -7.29 -7.64
N MET A 68 9.00 -6.07 -7.06
CA MET A 68 9.33 -5.72 -5.69
C MET A 68 10.83 -5.79 -5.38
N ASN A 69 11.70 -5.62 -6.38
CA ASN A 69 13.13 -5.50 -6.20
C ASN A 69 13.53 -4.03 -6.03
N LEU A 70 14.56 -3.81 -5.23
CA LEU A 70 15.18 -2.50 -5.07
C LEU A 70 16.05 -2.16 -6.30
N TYR A 71 15.91 -0.94 -6.84
CA TYR A 71 16.76 -0.45 -7.91
C TYR A 71 17.23 0.98 -7.67
N PRO A 72 18.43 1.38 -8.19
CA PRO A 72 18.89 2.77 -8.12
C PRO A 72 18.06 3.69 -9.02
N ARG A 73 17.41 4.73 -8.43
CA ARG A 73 16.57 5.71 -9.17
C ARG A 73 17.33 6.99 -9.43
N LEU A 74 17.45 7.93 -8.45
CA LEU A 74 18.35 9.08 -8.55
C LEU A 74 19.80 8.70 -8.20
N ALA A 75 19.97 7.70 -7.36
CA ALA A 75 21.28 7.09 -7.16
C ALA A 75 21.76 6.39 -8.45
N LYS A 76 23.06 6.46 -8.72
CA LYS A 76 23.77 5.62 -9.68
C LYS A 76 24.20 4.32 -9.03
N SER A 77 24.58 4.38 -7.75
CA SER A 77 24.97 3.22 -6.94
C SER A 77 24.86 3.52 -5.45
N ILE A 78 24.67 2.45 -4.69
CA ILE A 78 24.79 2.45 -3.23
C ILE A 78 25.78 1.38 -2.83
N LYS A 79 26.70 1.71 -1.91
CA LYS A 79 27.72 0.79 -1.40
C LYS A 79 27.86 0.93 0.10
N GLN A 80 27.88 -0.19 0.78
CA GLN A 80 28.22 -0.24 2.20
C GLN A 80 29.75 -0.13 2.37
N SER A 81 30.19 0.74 3.28
CA SER A 81 31.60 0.90 3.64
C SER A 81 31.93 0.27 4.99
N THR A 82 31.02 0.40 5.95
CA THR A 82 31.04 -0.27 7.26
C THR A 82 29.63 -0.75 7.59
N PRO A 83 29.39 -1.52 8.64
CA PRO A 83 28.03 -1.92 9.04
C PRO A 83 27.03 -0.76 9.21
N THR A 84 27.51 0.45 9.48
CA THR A 84 26.71 1.65 9.70
C THR A 84 26.94 2.76 8.69
N THR A 85 27.83 2.58 7.70
CA THR A 85 28.19 3.63 6.74
C THR A 85 27.85 3.22 5.31
N TRP A 86 27.06 4.05 4.66
CA TRP A 86 26.61 3.85 3.28
C TRP A 86 27.05 5.01 2.40
N ARG A 87 27.61 4.71 1.23
CA ARG A 87 28.01 5.68 0.21
C ARG A 87 27.05 5.58 -0.96
N VAL A 88 26.30 6.67 -1.19
CA VAL A 88 25.38 6.80 -2.30
C VAL A 88 25.98 7.75 -3.33
N THR A 89 26.20 7.27 -4.55
CA THR A 89 26.64 8.10 -5.67
C THR A 89 25.42 8.47 -6.50
N LEU A 90 25.19 9.76 -6.73
CA LEU A 90 24.13 10.25 -7.60
C LEU A 90 24.46 9.99 -9.08
N ARG A 91 23.43 9.94 -9.90
CA ARG A 91 23.60 10.00 -11.36
C ARG A 91 24.12 11.37 -11.77
N ASP A 92 24.79 11.42 -12.91
CA ASP A 92 25.28 12.66 -13.48
C ASP A 92 24.13 13.43 -14.18
N GLY A 93 24.15 14.75 -14.16
CA GLY A 93 23.21 15.62 -14.89
C GLY A 93 21.77 15.63 -14.35
N LEU A 94 21.57 15.32 -13.06
CA LEU A 94 20.26 15.45 -12.43
C LEU A 94 19.92 16.93 -12.20
N THR A 95 18.68 17.30 -12.53
CA THR A 95 18.15 18.65 -12.28
C THR A 95 16.81 18.59 -11.53
N PHE A 96 16.55 19.62 -10.75
CA PHE A 96 15.24 19.90 -10.23
C PHE A 96 14.34 20.52 -11.31
N HIS A 97 13.05 20.68 -11.03
CA HIS A 97 12.07 21.27 -11.94
C HIS A 97 12.40 22.72 -12.34
N ASP A 98 13.09 23.47 -11.49
CA ASP A 98 13.56 24.84 -11.76
C ASP A 98 14.86 24.89 -12.60
N GLY A 99 15.39 23.73 -13.00
CA GLY A 99 16.63 23.59 -13.76
C GLY A 99 17.90 23.63 -12.90
N SER A 100 17.81 23.85 -11.60
CA SER A 100 18.98 23.80 -10.70
C SER A 100 19.51 22.38 -10.54
N GLU A 101 20.83 22.24 -10.32
CA GLU A 101 21.51 20.94 -10.23
C GLU A 101 21.18 20.21 -8.92
N VAL A 102 20.93 18.89 -9.00
CA VAL A 102 20.80 18.02 -7.84
C VAL A 102 22.19 17.59 -7.39
N THR A 103 22.68 18.22 -6.33
CA THR A 103 24.00 17.92 -5.74
C THR A 103 23.86 17.04 -4.49
N ALA A 104 24.98 16.45 -4.01
CA ALA A 104 25.01 15.73 -2.75
C ALA A 104 24.53 16.62 -1.58
N GLN A 105 24.89 17.91 -1.58
CA GLN A 105 24.43 18.83 -0.53
C GLN A 105 22.91 19.06 -0.60
N ALA A 106 22.35 19.23 -1.81
CA ALA A 106 20.90 19.38 -1.97
C ALA A 106 20.12 18.17 -1.45
N VAL A 107 20.64 16.95 -1.62
CA VAL A 107 20.03 15.74 -1.03
C VAL A 107 20.08 15.76 0.49
N ILE A 108 21.22 16.16 1.07
CA ILE A 108 21.39 16.31 2.54
C ILE A 108 20.38 17.34 3.08
N ASP A 109 20.27 18.48 2.41
CA ASP A 109 19.34 19.56 2.79
C ASP A 109 17.88 19.12 2.68
N ALA A 110 17.53 18.28 1.68
CA ALA A 110 16.19 17.72 1.53
C ALA A 110 15.81 16.73 2.64
N ILE A 111 16.75 15.90 3.11
CA ILE A 111 16.50 14.82 4.09
C ILE A 111 16.61 15.31 5.54
N THR A 112 17.51 16.25 5.84
CA THR A 112 17.74 16.76 7.20
C THR A 112 16.46 17.18 7.93
N PRO A 113 15.51 17.91 7.32
CA PRO A 113 14.26 18.31 7.96
C PRO A 113 13.39 17.17 8.48
N ILE A 114 13.51 15.97 7.91
CA ILE A 114 12.72 14.80 8.33
C ILE A 114 13.02 14.43 9.79
N SER A 115 14.27 14.59 10.21
CA SER A 115 14.72 14.26 11.59
C SER A 115 14.65 15.44 12.55
N ASP A 116 14.44 16.66 12.07
CA ASP A 116 14.35 17.87 12.87
C ASP A 116 12.93 18.09 13.39
N LYS A 117 12.72 17.93 14.69
CA LYS A 117 11.40 18.02 15.35
C LYS A 117 10.76 19.41 15.27
N GLU A 118 11.56 20.46 15.07
CA GLU A 118 11.09 21.85 14.97
C GLU A 118 10.74 22.24 13.53
N HIS A 119 11.08 21.40 12.54
CA HIS A 119 10.82 21.67 11.14
C HIS A 119 9.44 21.16 10.70
N ALA A 120 8.72 21.92 9.86
CA ALA A 120 7.40 21.55 9.33
C ALA A 120 7.41 20.22 8.52
N GLY A 121 8.55 19.86 7.93
CA GLY A 121 8.78 18.60 7.24
C GLY A 121 9.16 17.44 8.15
N HIS A 122 9.12 17.60 9.48
CA HIS A 122 9.43 16.51 10.41
C HIS A 122 8.50 15.31 10.24
N ASN A 123 9.08 14.11 10.20
CA ASN A 123 8.34 12.86 10.12
C ASN A 123 8.95 11.82 11.05
N ALA A 124 8.38 11.70 12.26
CA ALA A 124 8.90 10.82 13.31
C ALA A 124 9.00 9.35 12.88
N ARG A 125 8.06 8.86 12.06
CA ARG A 125 8.08 7.50 11.50
C ARG A 125 9.28 7.30 10.59
N VAL A 126 9.50 8.23 9.66
CA VAL A 126 10.58 8.13 8.65
C VAL A 126 11.94 8.40 9.30
N ALA A 127 12.02 9.34 10.23
CA ALA A 127 13.25 9.59 11.03
C ALA A 127 13.69 8.32 11.76
N LYS A 128 12.74 7.57 12.34
CA LYS A 128 13.03 6.27 12.98
C LYS A 128 13.48 5.20 11.98
N LEU A 129 12.91 5.17 10.77
CA LEU A 129 13.34 4.25 9.71
C LEU A 129 14.75 4.57 9.21
N LEU A 130 15.09 5.84 9.06
CA LEU A 130 16.40 6.30 8.64
C LEU A 130 17.46 6.00 9.69
N ASP A 131 17.15 6.13 10.97
CA ASP A 131 18.06 5.92 12.12
C ASP A 131 19.43 6.60 11.94
N LEU A 132 19.42 7.84 11.42
CA LEU A 132 20.65 8.55 11.03
C LEU A 132 21.44 9.08 12.25
N ALA A 133 22.73 8.78 12.28
CA ALA A 133 23.72 9.47 13.09
C ALA A 133 24.22 10.74 12.40
N GLY A 134 24.26 10.74 11.04
CA GLY A 134 24.67 11.89 10.25
C GLY A 134 24.65 11.65 8.76
N MET A 135 24.82 12.75 8.02
CA MET A 135 25.01 12.75 6.58
C MET A 135 26.11 13.76 6.22
N THR A 136 26.99 13.40 5.30
CA THR A 136 28.04 14.28 4.79
C THR A 136 28.21 14.12 3.29
N SER A 137 28.70 15.19 2.61
CA SER A 137 29.14 15.10 1.24
C SER A 137 30.63 14.75 1.19
N ASP A 138 30.99 13.73 0.40
CA ASP A 138 32.40 13.33 0.19
C ASP A 138 32.96 13.92 -1.12
N GLY A 139 32.46 15.09 -1.51
CA GLY A 139 32.76 15.77 -2.75
C GLY A 139 31.99 15.22 -3.96
N GLY A 140 31.81 16.05 -4.98
CA GLY A 140 31.04 15.71 -6.18
C GLY A 140 29.62 15.24 -5.85
N ASN A 141 29.23 14.12 -6.45
CA ASN A 141 27.88 13.55 -6.34
C ASN A 141 27.81 12.39 -5.33
N VAL A 142 28.62 12.38 -4.24
CA VAL A 142 28.64 11.32 -3.27
C VAL A 142 28.13 11.80 -1.92
N ILE A 143 27.09 11.12 -1.42
CA ILE A 143 26.54 11.28 -0.06
C ILE A 143 27.02 10.10 0.78
N VAL A 144 27.51 10.40 1.99
CA VAL A 144 27.82 9.41 3.02
C VAL A 144 26.73 9.49 4.09
N PHE A 145 26.01 8.41 4.27
CA PHE A 145 25.04 8.23 5.34
C PHE A 145 25.67 7.42 6.46
N GLU A 146 25.51 7.87 7.70
CA GLU A 146 25.87 7.14 8.89
C GLU A 146 24.61 6.84 9.70
N THR A 147 24.35 5.55 9.99
CA THR A 147 23.24 5.10 10.83
C THR A 147 23.72 4.88 12.27
N ASN A 148 22.85 5.07 13.28
CA ASN A 148 23.18 4.82 14.68
C ASN A 148 23.46 3.32 14.93
N SER A 149 22.81 2.44 14.17
CA SER A 149 22.98 0.99 14.29
C SER A 149 23.12 0.33 12.91
N PRO A 150 23.81 -0.84 12.82
CA PRO A 150 23.85 -1.61 11.58
C PRO A 150 22.45 -1.94 11.09
N ASN A 151 22.18 -1.70 9.80
CA ASN A 151 20.85 -1.92 9.22
C ASN A 151 20.94 -2.33 7.75
N ALA A 152 20.73 -3.61 7.44
CA ALA A 152 20.73 -4.12 6.08
C ALA A 152 19.53 -3.62 5.25
N ALA A 153 18.48 -3.12 5.90
CA ALA A 153 17.31 -2.54 5.24
C ALA A 153 17.53 -1.07 4.81
N PHE A 154 18.63 -0.43 5.19
CA PHE A 154 18.87 0.98 4.91
C PHE A 154 18.74 1.35 3.42
N PRO A 155 19.26 0.57 2.45
CA PRO A 155 19.05 0.87 1.03
C PRO A 155 17.56 0.91 0.63
N TRP A 156 16.74 0.05 1.21
CA TRP A 156 15.30 -0.01 0.99
C TRP A 156 14.58 1.19 1.60
N THR A 157 15.06 1.66 2.76
CA THR A 157 14.54 2.88 3.39
C THR A 157 14.64 4.09 2.45
N LEU A 158 15.69 4.17 1.62
CA LEU A 158 15.88 5.25 0.64
C LEU A 158 14.88 5.24 -0.54
N SER A 159 13.93 4.30 -0.56
CA SER A 159 12.77 4.29 -1.48
C SER A 159 11.49 4.83 -0.83
N GLU A 160 11.50 5.19 0.45
CA GLU A 160 10.34 5.75 1.15
C GLU A 160 9.93 7.09 0.53
N PRO A 161 8.69 7.26 0.06
CA PRO A 161 8.26 8.47 -0.64
C PRO A 161 8.46 9.78 0.14
N ALA A 162 8.43 9.75 1.46
CA ALA A 162 8.71 10.93 2.27
C ALA A 162 10.20 11.33 2.28
N ILE A 163 11.10 10.49 1.76
CA ILE A 163 12.54 10.80 1.57
C ILE A 163 12.75 11.35 0.15
N ALA A 164 11.77 12.07 -0.37
CA ALA A 164 11.88 12.71 -1.67
C ALA A 164 13.04 13.70 -1.72
N VAL A 165 13.77 13.72 -2.84
CA VAL A 165 14.82 14.69 -3.10
C VAL A 165 14.18 15.98 -3.58
N LEU A 166 14.26 17.03 -2.75
CA LEU A 166 13.61 18.33 -2.99
C LEU A 166 14.64 19.44 -3.09
N GLY A 167 14.46 20.32 -4.06
CA GLY A 167 15.17 21.58 -4.18
C GLY A 167 14.52 22.68 -3.35
N ALA A 168 15.09 23.90 -3.44
CA ALA A 168 14.50 25.07 -2.81
C ALA A 168 13.13 25.37 -3.42
N ALA A 169 12.12 25.57 -2.57
CA ALA A 169 10.79 25.96 -3.04
C ALA A 169 10.78 27.43 -3.49
N SER A 170 9.97 27.74 -4.50
CA SER A 170 9.71 29.07 -5.00
C SER A 170 8.22 29.26 -5.30
N GLU A 171 7.80 30.45 -5.71
CA GLU A 171 6.40 30.68 -6.11
C GLU A 171 6.02 29.85 -7.34
N ASP A 172 6.93 29.73 -8.33
CA ASP A 172 6.71 28.94 -9.55
C ASP A 172 6.84 27.43 -9.30
N PHE A 173 7.65 27.03 -8.33
CA PHE A 173 7.91 25.65 -7.96
C PHE A 173 7.74 25.43 -6.46
N PRO A 174 6.50 25.46 -5.92
CA PRO A 174 6.24 25.28 -4.50
C PRO A 174 6.62 23.88 -3.99
N ILE A 175 6.62 22.87 -4.87
CA ILE A 175 7.26 21.57 -4.70
C ILE A 175 8.29 21.43 -5.82
N ASN A 176 9.51 21.89 -5.55
CA ASN A 176 10.63 21.77 -6.48
C ASN A 176 11.27 20.37 -6.35
N ALA A 177 11.05 19.50 -7.32
CA ALA A 177 11.44 18.10 -7.26
C ALA A 177 12.09 17.67 -8.58
N THR A 178 12.23 16.37 -8.84
CA THR A 178 13.01 15.83 -9.97
C THR A 178 12.18 14.97 -10.92
N GLY A 179 10.90 14.79 -10.65
CA GLY A 179 10.06 13.82 -11.32
C GLY A 179 9.61 14.23 -12.73
N PRO A 180 8.93 13.30 -13.44
CA PRO A 180 8.38 13.55 -14.78
C PRO A 180 7.25 14.59 -14.81
N TYR A 181 6.67 14.92 -13.66
CA TYR A 181 5.60 15.92 -13.56
C TYR A 181 5.93 17.00 -12.53
N VAL A 182 5.49 18.22 -12.81
CA VAL A 182 5.64 19.40 -11.96
C VAL A 182 4.33 19.65 -11.21
N PHE A 183 4.38 19.82 -9.90
CA PHE A 183 3.22 20.22 -9.10
C PHE A 183 2.74 21.62 -9.49
N LYS A 184 1.43 21.79 -9.66
CA LYS A 184 0.81 23.07 -9.98
C LYS A 184 -0.19 23.53 -8.96
N GLU A 185 -1.07 22.66 -8.49
CA GLU A 185 -2.19 23.05 -7.66
C GLU A 185 -2.65 21.88 -6.79
N ALA A 186 -3.08 22.17 -5.57
CA ALA A 186 -3.92 21.28 -4.79
C ALA A 186 -5.05 22.06 -4.10
N VAL A 187 -6.24 21.47 -4.11
CA VAL A 187 -7.37 21.88 -3.28
C VAL A 187 -7.61 20.75 -2.28
N PRO A 188 -7.48 21.00 -0.97
CA PRO A 188 -7.60 19.96 0.05
C PRO A 188 -8.85 19.12 -0.14
N GLU A 189 -8.68 17.79 -0.10
CA GLU A 189 -9.72 16.76 -0.26
C GLU A 189 -10.53 16.86 -1.58
N GLN A 190 -10.05 17.59 -2.60
CA GLN A 190 -10.79 17.78 -3.86
C GLN A 190 -9.93 17.52 -5.10
N LEU A 191 -8.76 18.18 -5.19
CA LEU A 191 -7.96 18.21 -6.43
C LEU A 191 -6.46 18.17 -6.13
N TYR A 192 -5.72 17.48 -6.99
CA TYR A 192 -4.26 17.60 -7.09
C TYR A 192 -3.92 17.61 -8.59
N ARG A 193 -3.23 18.66 -9.05
CA ARG A 193 -2.92 18.87 -10.48
C ARG A 193 -1.42 18.95 -10.71
N VAL A 194 -0.98 18.28 -11.76
CA VAL A 194 0.41 18.27 -12.19
C VAL A 194 0.50 18.46 -13.71
N GLU A 195 1.59 19.04 -14.18
CA GLU A 195 1.90 19.21 -15.60
C GLU A 195 3.21 18.50 -15.96
N ALA A 196 3.38 18.13 -17.22
CA ALA A 196 4.59 17.48 -17.72
C ALA A 196 5.84 18.31 -17.43
N ASN A 197 6.92 17.62 -17.05
CA ASN A 197 8.29 18.16 -17.08
C ASN A 197 8.94 17.79 -18.41
N PRO A 198 9.03 18.71 -19.39
CA PRO A 198 9.58 18.39 -20.72
C PRO A 198 11.07 18.02 -20.67
N ASP A 199 11.79 18.46 -19.63
CA ASP A 199 13.22 18.22 -19.44
C ASP A 199 13.50 16.98 -18.57
N TYR A 200 12.47 16.13 -18.37
CA TYR A 200 12.67 14.93 -17.55
C TYR A 200 13.73 14.00 -18.13
N ARG A 201 14.66 13.57 -17.29
CA ARG A 201 15.87 12.81 -17.68
C ARG A 201 15.64 11.52 -18.48
N LEU A 202 14.44 10.90 -18.39
CA LEU A 202 14.10 9.67 -19.12
C LEU A 202 13.24 9.95 -20.37
N GLY A 203 13.03 11.20 -20.72
CA GLY A 203 12.24 11.65 -21.85
C GLY A 203 10.98 12.39 -21.42
N THR A 204 10.43 13.16 -22.37
CA THR A 204 9.19 13.92 -22.16
C THR A 204 8.04 12.99 -21.81
N PRO A 205 7.27 13.28 -20.72
CA PRO A 205 6.09 12.51 -20.37
C PRO A 205 5.05 12.44 -21.50
N GLY A 206 4.34 11.33 -21.57
CA GLY A 206 3.32 11.10 -22.59
C GLY A 206 1.98 11.82 -22.34
N LEU A 207 1.83 12.51 -21.20
CA LEU A 207 0.66 13.31 -20.85
C LEU A 207 1.12 14.73 -20.53
N GLU A 208 0.42 15.75 -21.05
CA GLU A 208 0.73 17.16 -20.75
C GLU A 208 0.25 17.57 -19.37
N GLU A 209 -0.93 17.10 -18.96
CA GLU A 209 -1.53 17.39 -17.65
C GLU A 209 -2.12 16.12 -17.02
N VAL A 210 -2.03 16.01 -15.71
CA VAL A 210 -2.77 15.02 -14.93
C VAL A 210 -3.52 15.69 -13.80
N ARG A 211 -4.82 15.38 -13.71
CA ARG A 211 -5.73 15.87 -12.69
C ARG A 211 -6.19 14.70 -11.83
N ILE A 212 -5.95 14.79 -10.54
CA ILE A 212 -6.45 13.83 -9.57
C ILE A 212 -7.63 14.45 -8.85
N VAL A 213 -8.84 13.89 -9.05
CA VAL A 213 -10.08 14.33 -8.42
C VAL A 213 -10.47 13.35 -7.32
N VAL A 214 -11.00 13.87 -6.23
CA VAL A 214 -11.36 13.05 -5.07
C VAL A 214 -12.83 12.67 -5.15
N SER A 215 -13.08 11.36 -5.18
CA SER A 215 -14.41 10.75 -5.09
C SER A 215 -14.40 9.73 -3.97
N SER A 216 -14.74 10.15 -2.76
CA SER A 216 -14.75 9.27 -1.57
C SER A 216 -15.83 8.18 -1.64
N ASN A 217 -16.85 8.35 -2.49
CA ASN A 217 -17.87 7.35 -2.73
C ASN A 217 -17.54 6.58 -4.03
N PRO A 218 -17.32 5.26 -3.97
CA PRO A 218 -17.01 4.44 -5.15
C PRO A 218 -18.07 4.51 -6.26
N SER A 219 -19.37 4.59 -5.91
CA SER A 219 -20.44 4.71 -6.90
C SER A 219 -20.36 6.04 -7.66
N THR A 220 -19.97 7.13 -7.01
CA THR A 220 -19.76 8.43 -7.67
C THR A 220 -18.59 8.34 -8.66
N ALA A 221 -17.50 7.68 -8.28
CA ALA A 221 -16.36 7.46 -9.18
C ALA A 221 -16.73 6.62 -10.41
N THR A 222 -17.54 5.55 -10.21
CA THR A 222 -18.07 4.72 -11.30
C THR A 222 -18.92 5.54 -12.28
N LEU A 223 -19.87 6.33 -11.77
CA LEU A 223 -20.73 7.17 -12.61
C LEU A 223 -19.95 8.24 -13.38
N ALA A 224 -18.96 8.87 -12.74
CA ALA A 224 -18.10 9.85 -13.40
C ALA A 224 -17.27 9.22 -14.53
N PHE A 225 -16.80 7.98 -14.35
CA PHE A 225 -16.11 7.22 -15.39
C PHE A 225 -17.05 6.89 -16.57
N GLU A 226 -18.24 6.38 -16.29
CA GLU A 226 -19.25 6.06 -17.32
C GLU A 226 -19.75 7.31 -18.08
N ALA A 227 -19.75 8.47 -17.42
CA ALA A 227 -20.06 9.77 -18.04
C ALA A 227 -18.89 10.36 -18.86
N GLY A 228 -17.68 9.77 -18.79
CA GLY A 228 -16.49 10.31 -19.44
C GLY A 228 -15.91 11.56 -18.74
N GLU A 229 -16.23 11.76 -17.47
CA GLU A 229 -15.70 12.87 -16.66
C GLU A 229 -14.33 12.54 -16.04
N VAL A 230 -14.00 11.25 -15.91
CA VAL A 230 -12.70 10.73 -15.48
C VAL A 230 -12.23 9.61 -16.38
N ASP A 231 -10.91 9.51 -16.58
CA ASP A 231 -10.27 8.58 -17.52
C ASP A 231 -9.71 7.33 -16.83
N LEU A 232 -9.43 7.42 -15.53
CA LEU A 232 -8.89 6.33 -14.72
C LEU A 232 -9.51 6.38 -13.32
N VAL A 233 -10.04 5.26 -12.85
CA VAL A 233 -10.52 5.10 -11.46
C VAL A 233 -9.60 4.13 -10.73
N ILE A 234 -9.02 4.59 -9.62
CA ILE A 234 -8.20 3.79 -8.71
C ILE A 234 -9.10 3.16 -7.64
N ASN A 235 -8.96 1.85 -7.40
CA ASN A 235 -9.83 1.03 -6.55
C ASN A 235 -11.28 1.02 -7.05
N TYR A 236 -11.47 0.66 -8.32
CA TYR A 236 -12.78 0.45 -8.91
C TYR A 236 -13.51 -0.71 -8.20
N PRO A 237 -14.83 -0.63 -7.96
CA PRO A 237 -15.57 -1.70 -7.29
C PRO A 237 -15.43 -3.06 -7.99
N GLU A 238 -15.02 -4.09 -7.23
CA GLU A 238 -14.80 -5.44 -7.74
C GLU A 238 -16.08 -6.06 -8.31
N THR A 239 -17.23 -5.72 -7.71
CA THR A 239 -18.54 -6.22 -8.13
C THR A 239 -18.94 -5.79 -9.54
N ASP A 240 -18.34 -4.72 -10.05
CA ASP A 240 -18.66 -4.10 -11.32
C ASP A 240 -17.51 -4.17 -12.35
N PHE A 241 -16.37 -4.75 -11.91
CA PHE A 241 -15.14 -4.75 -12.68
C PHE A 241 -15.20 -5.51 -14.02
N GLU A 242 -15.94 -6.63 -14.07
CA GLU A 242 -16.13 -7.36 -15.33
C GLU A 242 -17.11 -6.63 -16.24
N ARG A 243 -18.25 -6.14 -15.71
CA ARG A 243 -19.26 -5.43 -16.48
C ARG A 243 -18.69 -4.22 -17.21
N ILE A 244 -17.88 -3.41 -16.54
CA ILE A 244 -17.34 -2.17 -17.14
C ILE A 244 -16.41 -2.47 -18.32
N GLN A 245 -15.70 -3.59 -18.31
CA GLN A 245 -14.82 -4.00 -19.41
C GLN A 245 -15.60 -4.37 -20.67
N GLU A 246 -16.87 -4.82 -20.55
CA GLU A 246 -17.76 -5.07 -21.69
C GLU A 246 -18.10 -3.78 -22.47
N THR A 247 -17.93 -2.60 -21.86
CA THR A 247 -18.10 -1.30 -22.53
C THR A 247 -16.89 -0.86 -23.36
N GLY A 248 -15.79 -1.63 -23.33
CA GLY A 248 -14.52 -1.30 -23.98
C GLY A 248 -13.49 -0.63 -23.06
N ALA A 249 -13.82 -0.43 -21.78
CA ALA A 249 -12.85 0.04 -20.79
C ALA A 249 -11.76 -0.99 -20.52
N GLN A 250 -10.57 -0.53 -20.15
CA GLN A 250 -9.45 -1.39 -19.76
C GLN A 250 -9.51 -1.68 -18.26
N GLY A 251 -9.54 -2.96 -17.89
CA GLY A 251 -9.38 -3.42 -16.51
C GLY A 251 -7.92 -3.70 -16.18
N PHE A 252 -7.44 -3.16 -15.06
CA PHE A 252 -6.12 -3.42 -14.52
C PHE A 252 -6.28 -4.03 -13.12
N SER A 253 -5.82 -5.26 -12.95
CA SER A 253 -5.84 -5.94 -11.64
C SER A 253 -4.50 -6.62 -11.41
N ALA A 254 -3.91 -6.37 -10.24
CA ALA A 254 -2.71 -7.07 -9.80
C ALA A 254 -2.64 -7.14 -8.27
N PRO A 255 -2.10 -8.23 -7.69
CA PRO A 255 -1.92 -8.36 -6.26
C PRO A 255 -0.91 -7.32 -5.76
N THR A 256 -1.26 -6.70 -4.62
CA THR A 256 -0.41 -5.75 -3.91
C THR A 256 0.18 -6.36 -2.65
N ALA A 257 1.11 -5.67 -2.02
CA ALA A 257 1.66 -6.04 -0.72
C ALA A 257 0.67 -5.79 0.44
N ARG A 258 -0.57 -5.40 0.14
CA ARG A 258 -1.63 -5.26 1.16
C ARG A 258 -2.22 -6.61 1.48
N LEU A 259 -1.92 -7.10 2.68
CA LEU A 259 -2.41 -8.38 3.21
C LEU A 259 -3.58 -8.15 4.15
N TYR A 260 -4.63 -8.96 4.02
CA TYR A 260 -5.65 -9.19 5.03
C TYR A 260 -5.29 -10.45 5.80
N PHE A 261 -5.25 -10.33 7.13
CA PHE A 261 -4.78 -11.40 8.00
C PHE A 261 -5.37 -11.30 9.39
N TYR A 262 -5.34 -12.41 10.13
CA TYR A 262 -5.65 -12.44 11.54
C TYR A 262 -4.37 -12.31 12.36
N THR A 263 -4.30 -11.30 13.25
CA THR A 263 -3.47 -11.36 14.45
C THR A 263 -4.12 -12.30 15.42
N VAL A 264 -3.34 -13.18 16.02
CA VAL A 264 -3.84 -14.20 16.95
C VAL A 264 -3.45 -13.85 18.38
N ASN A 265 -4.34 -14.05 19.35
CA ASN A 265 -4.02 -13.95 20.77
C ASN A 265 -3.23 -15.20 21.20
N ALA A 266 -1.90 -15.13 21.09
CA ALA A 266 -1.04 -16.25 21.41
C ALA A 266 -0.77 -16.43 22.92
N ALA A 267 -1.20 -15.47 23.76
CA ALA A 267 -0.89 -15.46 25.19
C ALA A 267 -1.99 -16.09 26.06
N SER A 268 -3.23 -16.08 25.59
CA SER A 268 -4.37 -16.54 26.40
C SER A 268 -5.49 -17.10 25.52
N GLY A 269 -6.50 -17.72 26.16
CA GLY A 269 -7.63 -18.30 25.45
C GLY A 269 -7.27 -19.52 24.62
N PRO A 270 -8.18 -19.98 23.75
CA PRO A 270 -7.96 -21.16 22.92
C PRO A 270 -6.80 -20.98 21.92
N MET A 271 -6.58 -19.74 21.45
CA MET A 271 -5.52 -19.43 20.48
C MET A 271 -4.11 -19.45 21.09
N ALA A 272 -3.94 -19.59 22.41
CA ALA A 272 -2.64 -19.87 23.02
C ALA A 272 -2.08 -21.24 22.58
N ASN A 273 -2.96 -22.20 22.23
CA ASN A 273 -2.55 -23.50 21.74
C ASN A 273 -2.23 -23.44 20.23
N PRO A 274 -0.98 -23.73 19.79
CA PRO A 274 -0.60 -23.67 18.36
C PRO A 274 -1.37 -24.67 17.49
N LEU A 275 -1.85 -25.80 18.03
CA LEU A 275 -2.66 -26.75 17.27
C LEU A 275 -4.03 -26.17 16.94
N ILE A 276 -4.64 -25.40 17.87
CA ILE A 276 -5.91 -24.70 17.62
C ILE A 276 -5.70 -23.58 16.59
N ARG A 277 -4.62 -22.79 16.69
CA ARG A 277 -4.29 -21.78 15.67
C ARG A 277 -4.18 -22.38 14.28
N LYS A 278 -3.46 -23.50 14.17
CA LYS A 278 -3.32 -24.25 12.89
C LYS A 278 -4.67 -24.79 12.42
N ALA A 279 -5.49 -25.34 13.32
CA ALA A 279 -6.83 -25.83 12.97
C ALA A 279 -7.69 -24.70 12.38
N VAL A 280 -7.68 -23.52 13.00
CA VAL A 280 -8.38 -22.34 12.48
C VAL A 280 -7.84 -21.96 11.10
N SER A 281 -6.51 -21.95 10.90
CA SER A 281 -5.92 -21.64 9.60
C SER A 281 -6.33 -22.63 8.49
N TYR A 282 -6.37 -23.93 8.79
CA TYR A 282 -6.82 -24.97 7.85
C TYR A 282 -8.33 -24.92 7.57
N ALA A 283 -9.13 -24.42 8.53
CA ALA A 283 -10.58 -24.29 8.37
C ALA A 283 -10.99 -23.13 7.44
N ILE A 284 -10.12 -22.17 7.17
CA ILE A 284 -10.43 -20.98 6.35
C ILE A 284 -10.28 -21.30 4.87
N ASP A 285 -11.39 -21.32 4.13
CA ASP A 285 -11.39 -21.37 2.66
C ASP A 285 -11.09 -19.98 2.08
N ARG A 286 -9.81 -19.72 1.86
CA ARG A 286 -9.31 -18.45 1.36
C ARG A 286 -9.82 -18.13 -0.05
N GLN A 287 -9.92 -19.15 -0.92
CA GLN A 287 -10.46 -18.96 -2.27
C GLN A 287 -11.96 -18.68 -2.22
N GLY A 288 -12.68 -19.37 -1.33
CA GLY A 288 -14.10 -19.11 -1.07
C GLY A 288 -14.35 -17.67 -0.59
N ILE A 289 -13.47 -17.14 0.28
CA ILE A 289 -13.53 -15.73 0.71
C ILE A 289 -13.30 -14.80 -0.48
N VAL A 290 -12.27 -15.01 -1.28
CA VAL A 290 -11.97 -14.16 -2.46
C VAL A 290 -13.15 -14.17 -3.43
N ASN A 291 -13.74 -15.33 -3.67
CA ASN A 291 -14.89 -15.45 -4.58
C ASN A 291 -16.14 -14.73 -4.03
N ALA A 292 -16.44 -14.89 -2.76
CA ALA A 292 -17.68 -14.38 -2.16
C ALA A 292 -17.59 -12.91 -1.72
N ALA A 293 -16.47 -12.48 -1.13
CA ALA A 293 -16.31 -11.13 -0.59
C ALA A 293 -15.65 -10.14 -1.56
N LEU A 294 -14.95 -10.63 -2.62
CA LEU A 294 -14.12 -9.82 -3.52
C LEU A 294 -14.41 -10.13 -5.00
N SER A 295 -15.58 -10.73 -5.30
CA SER A 295 -16.03 -11.07 -6.66
C SER A 295 -15.02 -11.89 -7.48
N GLY A 296 -14.11 -12.62 -6.84
CA GLY A 296 -13.05 -13.43 -7.48
C GLY A 296 -11.87 -12.64 -8.03
N VAL A 297 -11.97 -11.33 -8.18
CA VAL A 297 -10.96 -10.47 -8.82
C VAL A 297 -10.23 -9.54 -7.87
N GLY A 298 -10.83 -9.18 -6.73
CA GLY A 298 -10.30 -8.21 -5.77
C GLY A 298 -9.22 -8.76 -4.82
N GLY A 299 -8.78 -10.00 -4.99
CA GLY A 299 -7.74 -10.58 -4.15
C GLY A 299 -7.20 -11.91 -4.65
N VAL A 300 -6.11 -12.34 -4.05
CA VAL A 300 -5.52 -13.67 -4.24
C VAL A 300 -5.27 -14.34 -2.90
N PRO A 301 -5.60 -15.64 -2.72
CA PRO A 301 -5.34 -16.35 -1.48
C PRO A 301 -3.88 -16.24 -1.04
N ALA A 302 -3.65 -15.99 0.26
CA ALA A 302 -2.31 -15.80 0.80
C ALA A 302 -1.83 -17.01 1.63
N GLY A 303 -0.69 -17.55 1.28
CA GLY A 303 0.04 -18.54 2.08
C GLY A 303 1.08 -17.89 2.99
N THR A 304 1.59 -16.72 2.58
CA THR A 304 2.60 -15.95 3.31
C THR A 304 2.17 -14.51 3.48
N ILE A 305 2.98 -13.75 4.21
CA ILE A 305 2.75 -12.31 4.41
C ILE A 305 3.18 -11.46 3.20
N TYR A 306 3.84 -12.05 2.20
CA TYR A 306 4.27 -11.38 0.97
C TYR A 306 3.54 -11.94 -0.24
N PRO A 307 3.28 -11.13 -1.28
CA PRO A 307 2.64 -11.61 -2.51
C PRO A 307 3.45 -12.73 -3.15
N ALA A 308 2.78 -13.84 -3.48
CA ALA A 308 3.42 -15.02 -4.04
C ALA A 308 4.24 -14.69 -5.30
N GLY A 309 5.44 -15.24 -5.39
CA GLY A 309 6.35 -15.05 -6.53
C GLY A 309 7.02 -13.67 -6.58
N LYS A 310 6.82 -12.80 -5.61
CA LYS A 310 7.39 -11.45 -5.56
C LYS A 310 8.40 -11.30 -4.43
N GLY A 311 9.51 -10.60 -4.71
CA GLY A 311 10.49 -10.17 -3.71
C GLY A 311 10.91 -11.26 -2.72
N TRP A 312 10.47 -11.13 -1.48
CA TRP A 312 10.86 -11.98 -0.34
C TRP A 312 9.95 -13.18 -0.09
N ALA A 313 8.90 -13.40 -0.90
CA ALA A 313 7.95 -14.47 -0.67
C ALA A 313 8.62 -15.84 -0.69
N ALA A 314 8.35 -16.67 0.33
CA ALA A 314 8.66 -18.09 0.35
C ALA A 314 7.55 -18.87 -0.37
N ASP A 315 7.90 -20.05 -0.87
CA ASP A 315 6.92 -20.96 -1.51
C ASP A 315 6.17 -21.74 -0.41
N ILE A 316 5.22 -21.06 0.23
CA ILE A 316 4.40 -21.61 1.32
C ILE A 316 2.93 -21.47 0.92
N SER A 317 2.21 -22.58 0.97
CA SER A 317 0.76 -22.62 0.77
C SER A 317 0.01 -22.67 2.10
N ALA A 318 -1.21 -22.16 2.11
CA ALA A 318 -2.15 -22.29 3.23
C ALA A 318 -3.43 -22.97 2.72
N PRO A 319 -3.43 -24.30 2.57
CA PRO A 319 -4.55 -25.04 2.00
C PRO A 319 -5.77 -25.01 2.92
N TYR A 320 -6.95 -25.00 2.34
CA TYR A 320 -8.20 -25.32 3.04
C TYR A 320 -8.31 -26.84 3.19
N ASP A 321 -8.41 -27.31 4.43
CA ASP A 321 -8.59 -28.74 4.77
C ASP A 321 -9.34 -28.87 6.11
N SER A 322 -10.66 -28.96 6.03
CA SER A 322 -11.53 -29.09 7.19
C SER A 322 -11.28 -30.40 7.98
N ALA A 323 -10.92 -31.49 7.30
CA ALA A 323 -10.60 -32.75 7.96
C ALA A 323 -9.30 -32.68 8.78
N LYS A 324 -8.29 -31.98 8.23
CA LYS A 324 -7.05 -31.71 8.96
C LYS A 324 -7.29 -30.76 10.13
N ALA A 325 -8.16 -29.75 9.97
CA ALA A 325 -8.56 -28.86 11.05
C ALA A 325 -9.20 -29.65 12.21
N GLU A 326 -10.15 -30.54 11.94
CA GLU A 326 -10.77 -31.38 12.95
C GLU A 326 -9.76 -32.32 13.64
N THR A 327 -8.80 -32.89 12.88
CA THR A 327 -7.72 -33.71 13.44
C THR A 327 -6.88 -32.89 14.44
N LEU A 328 -6.49 -31.68 14.08
CA LEU A 328 -5.69 -30.79 14.96
C LEU A 328 -6.45 -30.36 16.22
N LEU A 329 -7.77 -30.16 16.13
CA LEU A 329 -8.61 -29.88 17.31
C LEU A 329 -8.62 -31.08 18.28
N ALA A 330 -8.74 -32.30 17.76
CA ALA A 330 -8.65 -33.52 18.58
C ALA A 330 -7.25 -33.70 19.19
N GLU A 331 -6.18 -33.45 18.44
CA GLU A 331 -4.79 -33.47 18.93
C GLU A 331 -4.56 -32.39 20.02
N ALA A 332 -5.27 -31.25 19.95
CA ALA A 332 -5.23 -30.19 20.94
C ALA A 332 -5.98 -30.54 22.24
N GLY A 333 -6.63 -31.72 22.29
CA GLY A 333 -7.39 -32.20 23.46
C GLY A 333 -8.86 -31.83 23.42
N ALA A 334 -9.38 -31.24 22.34
CA ALA A 334 -10.80 -30.98 22.19
C ALA A 334 -11.56 -32.28 21.86
N VAL A 335 -12.81 -32.39 22.33
CA VAL A 335 -13.70 -33.53 22.10
C VAL A 335 -14.96 -33.05 21.38
N LYS A 336 -15.38 -33.77 20.33
CA LYS A 336 -16.57 -33.40 19.55
C LYS A 336 -17.83 -34.07 20.19
N GLU A 337 -18.72 -33.24 20.73
CA GLU A 337 -20.00 -33.67 21.36
C GLU A 337 -21.19 -33.03 20.64
N GLY A 338 -22.09 -33.84 20.12
CA GLY A 338 -23.30 -33.35 19.44
C GLY A 338 -23.03 -32.45 18.25
N GLY A 339 -21.84 -32.59 17.64
CA GLY A 339 -21.41 -31.72 16.50
C GLY A 339 -20.59 -30.48 16.88
N THR A 340 -20.48 -30.19 18.19
CA THR A 340 -19.71 -29.04 18.71
C THR A 340 -18.41 -29.52 19.35
N TRP A 341 -17.32 -28.81 19.12
CA TRP A 341 -16.04 -29.05 19.79
C TRP A 341 -16.07 -28.49 21.21
N MET A 342 -15.72 -29.33 22.19
CA MET A 342 -15.60 -29.00 23.62
C MET A 342 -14.10 -28.99 23.97
N LEU A 343 -13.65 -27.92 24.63
CA LEU A 343 -12.31 -27.82 25.19
C LEU A 343 -12.44 -27.57 26.71
N ASP A 344 -11.74 -28.38 27.51
CA ASP A 344 -11.80 -28.29 28.98
C ASP A 344 -13.26 -28.35 29.54
N GLY A 345 -14.14 -29.08 28.86
CA GLY A 345 -15.55 -29.26 29.26
C GLY A 345 -16.50 -28.11 28.89
N ALA A 346 -16.02 -27.10 28.15
CA ALA A 346 -16.83 -26.00 27.61
C ALA A 346 -16.82 -26.01 26.09
N PRO A 347 -17.85 -25.45 25.41
CA PRO A 347 -17.82 -25.26 23.97
C PRO A 347 -16.57 -24.44 23.54
N LEU A 348 -15.87 -24.92 22.53
CA LEU A 348 -14.77 -24.14 21.91
C LEU A 348 -15.37 -22.96 21.15
N GLU A 349 -15.13 -21.78 21.66
CA GLU A 349 -15.58 -20.50 21.07
C GLU A 349 -14.36 -19.67 20.67
N ILE A 350 -14.47 -18.94 19.55
CA ILE A 350 -13.44 -18.04 19.02
C ILE A 350 -14.07 -16.66 18.86
N ASP A 351 -13.54 -15.68 19.57
CA ASP A 351 -13.98 -14.29 19.48
C ASP A 351 -13.14 -13.52 18.45
N ILE A 352 -13.82 -13.09 17.37
CA ILE A 352 -13.22 -12.35 16.25
C ILE A 352 -13.58 -10.87 16.37
N VAL A 353 -12.58 -10.00 16.37
CA VAL A 353 -12.78 -8.55 16.27
C VAL A 353 -12.28 -8.04 14.93
N THR A 354 -12.92 -7.02 14.39
CA THR A 354 -12.52 -6.34 13.15
C THR A 354 -13.10 -4.92 13.10
N TYR A 355 -12.87 -4.19 12.01
CA TYR A 355 -13.32 -2.82 11.84
C TYR A 355 -13.98 -2.59 10.47
N SER A 356 -14.79 -1.52 10.35
CA SER A 356 -15.62 -1.26 9.18
C SER A 356 -15.01 -0.34 8.13
N SER A 357 -13.90 0.36 8.43
CA SER A 357 -13.30 1.32 7.50
C SER A 357 -12.67 0.70 6.23
N ARG A 358 -12.68 -0.64 6.14
CA ARG A 358 -12.35 -1.41 4.93
C ARG A 358 -13.48 -2.39 4.63
N ALA A 359 -14.14 -2.19 3.50
CA ALA A 359 -15.38 -2.89 3.13
C ALA A 359 -15.27 -4.42 3.14
N ALA A 360 -14.10 -4.99 2.82
CA ALA A 360 -13.92 -6.43 2.75
C ALA A 360 -13.70 -7.10 4.13
N LEU A 361 -13.42 -6.36 5.22
CA LEU A 361 -13.14 -6.97 6.53
C LEU A 361 -14.39 -7.64 7.16
N PRO A 362 -15.55 -6.97 7.31
CA PRO A 362 -16.71 -7.59 7.91
C PRO A 362 -17.15 -8.86 7.17
N PRO A 363 -17.35 -8.88 5.85
CA PRO A 363 -17.75 -10.11 5.13
C PRO A 363 -16.69 -11.21 5.21
N THR A 364 -15.40 -10.88 5.27
CA THR A 364 -14.34 -11.86 5.50
C THR A 364 -14.47 -12.52 6.87
N ALA A 365 -14.79 -11.76 7.93
CA ALA A 365 -15.03 -12.30 9.26
C ALA A 365 -16.28 -13.21 9.29
N GLU A 366 -17.37 -12.80 8.63
CA GLU A 366 -18.60 -13.58 8.54
C GLU A 366 -18.39 -14.93 7.81
N LEU A 367 -17.63 -14.93 6.71
CA LEU A 367 -17.29 -16.16 6.01
C LEU A 367 -16.38 -17.06 6.87
N THR A 368 -15.41 -16.48 7.59
CA THR A 368 -14.59 -17.25 8.55
C THR A 368 -15.43 -17.86 9.65
N GLN A 369 -16.39 -17.13 10.22
CA GLN A 369 -17.35 -17.66 11.19
C GLN A 369 -18.13 -18.85 10.62
N ALA A 370 -18.60 -18.74 9.37
CA ALA A 370 -19.33 -19.82 8.71
C ALA A 370 -18.45 -21.07 8.52
N PHE A 371 -17.17 -20.91 8.11
CA PHE A 371 -16.23 -22.02 7.95
C PHE A 371 -15.91 -22.70 9.28
N LEU A 372 -15.69 -21.94 10.34
CA LEU A 372 -15.50 -22.48 11.69
C LEU A 372 -16.74 -23.22 12.18
N GLY A 373 -17.94 -22.64 11.96
CA GLY A 373 -19.22 -23.27 12.27
C GLY A 373 -19.44 -24.61 11.53
N ALA A 374 -19.00 -24.71 10.28
CA ALA A 374 -19.10 -25.92 9.46
C ALA A 374 -18.32 -27.10 10.04
N ILE A 375 -17.22 -26.85 10.75
CA ILE A 375 -16.46 -27.90 11.46
C ILE A 375 -16.91 -28.08 12.93
N GLY A 376 -17.86 -27.25 13.43
CA GLY A 376 -18.39 -27.34 14.79
C GLY A 376 -17.68 -26.48 15.84
N VAL A 377 -16.91 -25.48 15.39
CA VAL A 377 -16.32 -24.44 16.25
C VAL A 377 -17.23 -23.21 16.23
N LYS A 378 -17.64 -22.72 17.39
CA LYS A 378 -18.43 -21.49 17.49
C LYS A 378 -17.53 -20.28 17.35
N ALA A 379 -17.93 -19.29 16.54
CA ALA A 379 -17.25 -18.02 16.46
C ALA A 379 -18.22 -16.85 16.65
N ASN A 380 -17.78 -15.82 17.37
CA ASN A 380 -18.52 -14.58 17.57
C ASN A 380 -17.77 -13.44 16.87
N ILE A 381 -18.50 -12.48 16.29
CA ILE A 381 -17.90 -11.35 15.58
C ILE A 381 -18.28 -10.05 16.26
N THR A 382 -17.30 -9.18 16.48
CA THR A 382 -17.50 -7.79 16.88
C THR A 382 -16.84 -6.86 15.83
N VAL A 383 -17.65 -5.99 15.23
CA VAL A 383 -17.17 -4.99 14.26
C VAL A 383 -17.15 -3.63 14.98
N GLY A 384 -15.98 -3.01 15.06
CA GLY A 384 -15.78 -1.73 15.73
C GLY A 384 -14.88 -0.79 14.93
N GLU A 385 -14.11 0.02 15.66
CA GLU A 385 -13.03 0.83 15.13
C GLU A 385 -11.70 0.08 15.28
N TRP A 386 -10.71 0.42 14.45
CA TRP A 386 -9.40 -0.25 14.46
C TRP A 386 -8.74 -0.22 15.84
N GLY A 387 -8.74 0.95 16.51
CA GLY A 387 -8.14 1.12 17.84
C GLY A 387 -8.79 0.21 18.89
N ALA A 388 -10.11 0.22 18.97
CA ALA A 388 -10.86 -0.63 19.91
C ALA A 388 -10.62 -2.12 19.66
N SER A 389 -10.56 -2.55 18.40
CA SER A 389 -10.25 -3.95 18.05
C SER A 389 -8.82 -4.34 18.42
N ASN A 390 -7.86 -3.43 18.22
CA ASN A 390 -6.47 -3.64 18.64
C ASN A 390 -6.32 -3.71 20.17
N ASP A 391 -7.07 -2.89 20.90
CA ASP A 391 -7.06 -2.88 22.36
C ASP A 391 -7.69 -4.17 22.92
N ALA A 392 -8.77 -4.67 22.32
CA ALA A 392 -9.44 -5.91 22.73
C ALA A 392 -8.51 -7.13 22.59
N ILE A 393 -7.78 -7.25 21.45
CA ILE A 393 -6.80 -8.35 21.28
C ILE A 393 -5.62 -8.20 22.26
N ALA A 394 -5.14 -6.98 22.49
CA ALA A 394 -4.04 -6.70 23.42
C ALA A 394 -4.41 -6.96 24.89
N ALA A 395 -5.68 -6.76 25.25
CA ALA A 395 -6.24 -7.07 26.58
C ALA A 395 -6.51 -8.58 26.77
N GLY A 396 -6.54 -9.37 25.69
CA GLY A 396 -6.93 -10.79 25.73
C GLY A 396 -8.44 -11.00 25.76
N GLU A 397 -9.22 -10.00 25.37
CA GLU A 397 -10.69 -10.01 25.29
C GLU A 397 -11.18 -10.55 23.93
N ALA A 398 -10.28 -10.75 22.98
CA ALA A 398 -10.54 -11.38 21.68
C ALA A 398 -9.45 -12.39 21.36
N ASP A 399 -9.81 -13.39 20.54
CA ASP A 399 -8.91 -14.45 20.07
C ASP A 399 -8.23 -14.12 18.74
N LEU A 400 -8.97 -13.47 17.86
CA LEU A 400 -8.55 -13.11 16.51
C LEU A 400 -8.88 -11.66 16.21
N PHE A 401 -7.91 -10.94 15.64
CA PHE A 401 -8.13 -9.60 15.09
C PHE A 401 -7.88 -9.61 13.58
N LEU A 402 -8.96 -9.53 12.78
CA LEU A 402 -8.87 -9.40 11.33
C LEU A 402 -8.55 -7.97 10.95
N GLN A 403 -7.42 -7.79 10.28
CA GLN A 403 -6.93 -6.48 9.88
C GLN A 403 -6.20 -6.51 8.53
N ALA A 404 -5.83 -5.34 8.02
CA ALA A 404 -5.13 -5.19 6.75
C ALA A 404 -3.93 -4.24 6.86
N TRP A 405 -2.76 -4.71 6.41
CA TRP A 405 -1.51 -3.92 6.36
C TRP A 405 -0.83 -4.06 5.02
N VAL A 406 -0.10 -3.02 4.59
CA VAL A 406 0.91 -3.16 3.54
C VAL A 406 2.15 -3.76 4.19
N THR A 407 2.50 -4.98 3.82
CA THR A 407 3.53 -5.77 4.52
C THR A 407 4.96 -5.43 4.12
N THR A 408 5.13 -4.76 2.99
CA THR A 408 6.44 -4.30 2.51
C THR A 408 6.32 -2.94 1.81
N PRO A 409 5.97 -1.88 2.53
CA PRO A 409 5.72 -0.57 1.89
C PRO A 409 6.95 0.03 1.21
N GLN A 410 8.16 -0.25 1.72
CA GLN A 410 9.44 0.12 1.10
C GLN A 410 10.10 -1.08 0.40
N GLY A 411 9.39 -2.20 0.22
CA GLY A 411 9.94 -3.42 -0.37
C GLY A 411 10.78 -4.29 0.59
N ASP A 412 11.17 -3.80 1.77
CA ASP A 412 11.90 -4.58 2.78
C ASP A 412 10.97 -5.37 3.70
N PRO A 413 11.29 -6.63 4.01
CA PRO A 413 10.44 -7.49 4.83
C PRO A 413 10.53 -7.20 6.33
N GLY A 414 11.64 -6.64 6.82
CA GLY A 414 11.99 -6.63 8.25
C GLY A 414 11.10 -5.76 9.10
N ALA A 415 10.87 -4.52 8.69
CA ALA A 415 10.22 -3.51 9.53
C ALA A 415 8.82 -3.91 10.00
N VAL A 416 8.01 -4.50 9.12
CA VAL A 416 6.63 -4.93 9.45
C VAL A 416 6.67 -6.18 10.33
N LEU A 417 7.54 -7.15 10.04
CA LEU A 417 7.68 -8.36 10.86
C LEU A 417 8.18 -8.04 12.27
N GLU A 418 9.18 -7.15 12.42
CA GLU A 418 9.64 -6.68 13.72
C GLU A 418 8.51 -6.01 14.50
N THR A 419 7.69 -5.23 13.83
CA THR A 419 6.58 -4.52 14.45
C THR A 419 5.47 -5.45 14.92
N LEU A 420 5.09 -6.45 14.10
CA LEU A 420 3.93 -7.32 14.33
C LEU A 420 4.25 -8.58 15.14
N LEU A 421 5.46 -9.16 15.01
CA LEU A 421 5.74 -10.52 15.50
C LEU A 421 6.94 -10.63 16.43
N LYS A 422 7.91 -9.66 16.41
CA LYS A 422 8.97 -9.65 17.41
C LYS A 422 8.36 -9.58 18.81
N SER A 423 8.86 -10.37 19.77
CA SER A 423 8.30 -10.41 21.13
C SER A 423 8.21 -9.03 21.80
N SER A 424 9.11 -8.09 21.41
CA SER A 424 9.11 -6.68 21.83
C SER A 424 8.49 -5.73 20.80
N GLY A 425 7.81 -6.24 19.78
CA GLY A 425 7.26 -5.47 18.68
C GLY A 425 6.14 -4.52 19.12
N GLY A 426 6.15 -3.28 18.63
CA GLY A 426 5.23 -2.23 19.09
C GLY A 426 3.76 -2.46 18.68
N SER A 427 3.50 -3.32 17.70
CA SER A 427 2.14 -3.72 17.28
C SER A 427 1.91 -5.23 17.42
N ASN A 428 2.73 -5.93 18.21
CA ASN A 428 2.49 -7.33 18.59
C ASN A 428 1.37 -7.42 19.64
N SER A 429 0.17 -6.98 19.28
CA SER A 429 -0.99 -6.93 20.17
C SER A 429 -1.47 -8.33 20.59
N GLY A 430 -1.27 -9.34 19.76
CA GLY A 430 -1.55 -10.75 20.06
C GLY A 430 -0.52 -11.43 20.98
N LYS A 431 0.54 -10.72 21.37
CA LYS A 431 1.60 -11.18 22.28
C LYS A 431 2.26 -12.50 21.86
N PHE A 432 2.38 -12.73 20.54
CA PHE A 432 3.15 -13.85 20.03
C PHE A 432 4.61 -13.73 20.47
N SER A 433 5.23 -14.84 20.87
CA SER A 433 6.61 -14.89 21.30
C SER A 433 7.27 -16.18 20.83
N ASN A 434 8.38 -16.02 20.07
CA ASN A 434 9.22 -17.13 19.63
C ASN A 434 10.66 -16.67 19.57
N ALA A 435 11.51 -17.25 20.41
CA ALA A 435 12.92 -16.84 20.55
C ALA A 435 13.71 -17.02 19.23
N ARG A 436 13.40 -18.06 18.44
CA ARG A 436 14.07 -18.28 17.15
C ARG A 436 13.68 -17.21 16.13
N LEU A 437 12.39 -16.82 16.11
CA LEU A 437 11.91 -15.73 15.24
C LEU A 437 12.56 -14.40 15.63
N ASP A 438 12.66 -14.09 16.92
CA ASP A 438 13.34 -12.88 17.41
C ASP A 438 14.83 -12.85 16.99
N GLU A 439 15.54 -13.99 17.13
CA GLU A 439 16.92 -14.16 16.68
C GLU A 439 17.06 -13.95 15.16
N LEU A 440 16.18 -14.57 14.37
CA LEU A 440 16.19 -14.45 12.92
C LEU A 440 15.90 -13.02 12.43
N LEU A 441 14.99 -12.30 13.07
CA LEU A 441 14.73 -10.89 12.78
C LEU A 441 16.00 -10.05 13.01
N GLU A 442 16.72 -10.29 14.12
CA GLU A 442 17.97 -9.60 14.38
C GLU A 442 19.08 -10.01 13.38
N GLN A 443 19.19 -11.29 13.05
CA GLN A 443 20.09 -11.76 11.99
C GLN A 443 19.76 -11.12 10.64
N GLY A 444 18.47 -11.04 10.26
CA GLY A 444 18.03 -10.41 9.02
C GLY A 444 18.36 -8.92 8.94
N ARG A 445 18.33 -8.22 10.09
CA ARG A 445 18.74 -6.81 10.21
C ARG A 445 20.25 -6.63 10.00
N LEU A 446 21.06 -7.63 10.38
CA LEU A 446 22.53 -7.59 10.34
C LEU A 446 23.13 -8.30 9.12
N THR A 447 22.33 -8.98 8.31
CA THR A 447 22.78 -9.72 7.12
C THR A 447 22.64 -8.86 5.87
N PHE A 448 23.75 -8.45 5.27
CA PHE A 448 23.79 -7.50 4.16
C PHE A 448 23.79 -8.19 2.79
N GLU A 449 24.15 -9.46 2.73
CA GLU A 449 24.11 -10.22 1.50
C GLU A 449 22.66 -10.65 1.22
N HIS A 450 22.15 -10.32 0.03
CA HIS A 450 20.72 -10.45 -0.32
C HIS A 450 20.20 -11.88 -0.21
N ASP A 451 20.92 -12.86 -0.75
CA ASP A 451 20.42 -14.25 -0.81
C ASP A 451 20.44 -14.91 0.57
N ALA A 452 21.49 -14.63 1.38
CA ALA A 452 21.54 -15.05 2.77
C ALA A 452 20.42 -14.43 3.59
N ARG A 453 20.15 -13.13 3.39
CA ARG A 453 19.03 -12.42 4.02
C ARG A 453 17.69 -13.00 3.59
N LYS A 454 17.52 -13.31 2.31
CA LYS A 454 16.30 -13.94 1.78
C LYS A 454 16.06 -15.33 2.42
N ALA A 455 17.10 -16.11 2.63
CA ALA A 455 16.99 -17.41 3.31
C ALA A 455 16.52 -17.24 4.78
N ILE A 456 17.02 -16.23 5.50
CA ILE A 456 16.58 -15.91 6.87
C ILE A 456 15.08 -15.57 6.89
N TYR A 457 14.61 -14.69 5.99
CA TYR A 457 13.19 -14.36 5.91
C TYR A 457 12.31 -15.51 5.39
N GLY A 458 12.88 -16.45 4.65
CA GLY A 458 12.23 -17.71 4.31
C GLY A 458 11.96 -18.57 5.55
N GLU A 459 12.96 -18.71 6.45
CA GLU A 459 12.80 -19.43 7.73
C GLU A 459 11.77 -18.75 8.64
N ILE A 460 11.78 -17.40 8.71
CA ILE A 460 10.76 -16.65 9.46
C ILE A 460 9.36 -16.95 8.95
N GLN A 461 9.15 -16.93 7.64
CA GLN A 461 7.84 -17.25 7.04
C GLN A 461 7.41 -18.69 7.34
N GLN A 462 8.36 -19.63 7.38
CA GLN A 462 8.08 -21.01 7.77
C GLN A 462 7.62 -21.11 9.22
N ILE A 463 8.28 -20.42 10.15
CA ILE A 463 7.85 -20.36 11.56
C ILE A 463 6.44 -19.75 11.68
N ILE A 464 6.16 -18.69 10.94
CA ILE A 464 4.83 -18.06 10.92
C ILE A 464 3.77 -19.09 10.49
N ALA A 465 4.03 -19.86 9.45
CA ALA A 465 3.10 -20.88 8.95
C ALA A 465 2.98 -22.07 9.92
N ASP A 466 4.10 -22.55 10.45
CA ASP A 466 4.15 -23.73 11.34
C ASP A 466 3.48 -23.50 12.69
N GLU A 467 3.52 -22.28 13.20
CA GLU A 467 2.91 -21.91 14.47
C GLU A 467 1.59 -21.15 14.33
N ALA A 468 1.19 -20.83 13.09
CA ALA A 468 0.11 -19.91 12.79
C ALA A 468 0.23 -18.64 13.66
N ALA A 469 1.44 -18.04 13.68
CA ALA A 469 1.77 -16.87 14.46
C ALA A 469 0.92 -15.63 14.07
N LEU A 470 0.57 -15.56 12.80
CA LEU A 470 -0.54 -14.83 12.21
C LEU A 470 -1.16 -15.71 11.11
N ILE A 471 -2.41 -15.45 10.74
CA ILE A 471 -3.10 -16.24 9.72
C ILE A 471 -3.35 -15.36 8.50
N PRO A 472 -2.53 -15.47 7.43
CA PRO A 472 -2.78 -14.79 6.17
C PRO A 472 -4.11 -15.26 5.55
N VAL A 473 -4.88 -14.33 4.97
CA VAL A 473 -6.13 -14.67 4.29
C VAL A 473 -5.99 -14.44 2.79
N PHE A 474 -5.79 -13.18 2.37
CA PHE A 474 -5.56 -12.85 0.97
C PHE A 474 -4.73 -11.56 0.84
N HIS A 475 -3.98 -11.47 -0.26
CA HIS A 475 -3.44 -10.20 -0.75
C HIS A 475 -4.48 -9.51 -1.60
N VAL A 476 -4.72 -8.22 -1.35
CA VAL A 476 -5.63 -7.42 -2.16
C VAL A 476 -5.07 -7.29 -3.57
N SER A 477 -5.86 -7.62 -4.57
CA SER A 477 -5.63 -7.17 -5.94
C SER A 477 -6.25 -5.78 -6.09
N GLN A 478 -5.43 -4.78 -6.40
CA GLN A 478 -5.96 -3.47 -6.70
C GLN A 478 -6.62 -3.52 -8.07
N THR A 479 -7.94 -3.27 -8.11
CA THR A 479 -8.74 -3.19 -9.33
C THR A 479 -8.85 -1.73 -9.77
N ASN A 480 -8.35 -1.40 -10.97
CA ASN A 480 -8.44 -0.08 -11.55
C ASN A 480 -9.03 -0.19 -12.95
N VAL A 481 -9.78 0.83 -13.35
CA VAL A 481 -10.42 0.86 -14.66
C VAL A 481 -10.04 2.14 -15.37
N GLY A 482 -9.54 2.02 -16.60
CA GLY A 482 -9.14 3.13 -17.43
C GLY A 482 -9.82 3.11 -18.81
N VAL A 483 -9.80 4.25 -19.48
CA VAL A 483 -10.29 4.39 -20.86
C VAL A 483 -9.49 3.51 -21.83
N ALA A 484 -10.09 3.16 -22.98
CA ALA A 484 -9.50 2.22 -23.95
C ALA A 484 -8.10 2.64 -24.46
N GLY A 485 -7.84 3.94 -24.60
CA GLY A 485 -6.56 4.46 -25.08
C GLY A 485 -5.45 4.57 -24.03
N LEU A 486 -5.73 4.23 -22.75
CA LEU A 486 -4.72 4.33 -21.69
C LEU A 486 -3.63 3.28 -21.87
N SER A 487 -2.38 3.70 -22.04
CA SER A 487 -1.21 2.83 -22.21
C SER A 487 -0.07 3.24 -21.28
N GLY A 488 0.90 2.33 -21.03
CA GLY A 488 1.99 2.56 -20.08
C GLY A 488 1.56 2.58 -18.60
N TYR A 489 0.28 2.33 -18.31
CA TYR A 489 -0.24 2.21 -16.95
C TYR A 489 -0.17 0.76 -16.46
N ARG A 490 0.23 0.58 -15.19
CA ARG A 490 0.26 -0.72 -14.51
C ARG A 490 0.00 -0.53 -13.01
N VAL A 491 -0.68 -1.48 -12.37
CA VAL A 491 -0.80 -1.53 -10.90
C VAL A 491 0.55 -1.84 -10.29
N HIS A 492 1.03 -0.96 -9.40
CA HIS A 492 2.29 -1.17 -8.68
C HIS A 492 2.05 -1.96 -7.38
N PRO A 493 2.81 -3.04 -7.10
CA PRO A 493 2.55 -3.90 -5.95
C PRO A 493 2.70 -3.21 -4.58
N THR A 494 3.52 -2.17 -4.47
CA THR A 494 3.61 -1.34 -3.26
C THR A 494 2.73 -0.09 -3.32
N GLU A 495 1.86 0.04 -4.32
CA GLU A 495 0.96 1.18 -4.54
C GLU A 495 1.70 2.53 -4.66
N THR A 496 2.95 2.53 -5.15
CA THR A 496 3.85 3.70 -5.14
C THR A 496 3.67 4.59 -6.36
N TYR A 497 3.23 4.05 -7.49
CA TYR A 497 3.05 4.78 -8.74
C TYR A 497 1.64 4.62 -9.30
N TRP A 498 1.00 5.74 -9.67
CA TRP A 498 -0.22 5.75 -10.49
C TRP A 498 0.11 6.12 -11.94
N ILE A 499 1.06 7.04 -12.13
CA ILE A 499 1.52 7.46 -13.45
C ILE A 499 3.05 7.51 -13.47
N THR A 500 3.58 7.33 -14.66
CA THR A 500 5.00 7.47 -14.98
C THR A 500 5.16 8.31 -16.24
N HIS A 501 6.39 8.62 -16.67
CA HIS A 501 6.64 9.29 -17.95
C HIS A 501 6.19 8.45 -19.17
N GLU A 502 6.00 7.14 -19.00
CA GLU A 502 5.55 6.22 -20.06
C GLU A 502 4.02 6.17 -20.19
N THR A 503 3.29 6.69 -19.19
CA THR A 503 1.81 6.72 -19.22
C THR A 503 1.34 7.71 -20.27
N LYS A 504 0.44 7.28 -21.16
CA LYS A 504 -0.09 8.11 -22.25
C LYS A 504 -1.49 7.65 -22.66
N LEU A 505 -2.23 8.56 -23.27
CA LEU A 505 -3.45 8.27 -24.01
C LEU A 505 -3.07 8.09 -25.50
N THR A 506 -3.68 7.10 -26.14
CA THR A 506 -3.58 6.86 -27.59
C THR A 506 -4.97 6.81 -28.15
N GLU A 507 -5.16 7.35 -29.36
CA GLU A 507 -6.44 7.31 -30.08
C GLU A 507 -6.98 5.87 -30.27
#